data_24a4cfa92ab3f6ab584a8d722b5c1847
#
_entry.id   24a4cfa92ab3f6ab584a8d722b5c1847
#
_cell.length_a   1.000
_cell.length_b   1.000
_cell.length_c   1.000
_cell.angle_alpha   90.00
_cell.angle_beta   90.00
_cell.angle_gamma   90.00
#
_symmetry.space_group_name_H-M   'P 1'
#
loop_
_entity.id
_entity.type
_entity.pdbx_description
1 polymer ?
#
loop_
_entity_poly.entity_id
_entity_poly.type
_entity_poly.pdbx_seq_one_letter_code
_entity_poly.pdbx_strand_id
1 'polypeptide(L)'
;ASDVYKRQALKQLIGDADWGELDYFILDTPPGTSDIHLTLVQTLAITGAVIVSRPQQGALADARKGINMYTNDKVNVPILGLVENMSWFTPAELPENKYYLFGKEGCKQLAEEMNVPLLGQIPIVQSICENGDKGTPAALNEDSITGRAFIELAENVVKQTEKRNAEQAPTHIVEMKK
;
A
#
# COMPACT_ATOMS: atom_id res chain seq x y z
N ALA A 1 -28.48 -1.71 -1.86
CA ALA A 1 -28.52 -0.90 -3.11
C ALA A 1 -27.19 -0.14 -3.33
N SER A 2 -26.64 0.55 -2.32
CA SER A 2 -25.40 1.33 -2.48
C SER A 2 -24.19 0.51 -2.92
N ASP A 3 -24.05 -0.72 -2.49
CA ASP A 3 -22.89 -1.56 -2.80
C ASP A 3 -22.92 -2.11 -4.24
N VAL A 4 -24.10 -2.35 -4.79
CA VAL A 4 -24.25 -2.72 -6.20
C VAL A 4 -23.81 -1.58 -7.11
N TYR A 5 -24.24 -0.35 -6.82
CA TYR A 5 -23.84 0.84 -7.59
C TYR A 5 -22.33 1.12 -7.48
N LYS A 6 -21.74 0.95 -6.28
CA LYS A 6 -20.30 1.12 -6.08
C LYS A 6 -19.49 0.11 -6.90
N ARG A 7 -19.91 -1.16 -6.90
CA ARG A 7 -19.27 -2.21 -7.70
C ARG A 7 -19.39 -1.94 -9.20
N GLN A 8 -20.55 -1.48 -9.66
CA GLN A 8 -20.77 -1.15 -11.06
C GLN A 8 -19.91 0.06 -11.47
N ALA A 9 -19.90 1.13 -10.67
CA ALA A 9 -19.06 2.30 -10.91
C ALA A 9 -17.57 1.93 -10.96
N LEU A 10 -17.10 1.09 -10.03
CA LEU A 10 -15.72 0.62 -10.02
C LEU A 10 -15.38 -0.15 -11.32
N LYS A 11 -16.24 -1.05 -11.76
CA LYS A 11 -16.05 -1.79 -13.02
C LYS A 11 -15.99 -0.88 -14.23
N GLN A 12 -16.84 0.15 -14.27
CA GLN A 12 -16.82 1.15 -15.33
C GLN A 12 -15.55 2.00 -15.32
N LEU A 13 -15.14 2.48 -14.16
CA LEU A 13 -13.89 3.25 -14.02
C LEU A 13 -12.66 2.46 -14.47
N ILE A 14 -12.62 1.15 -14.21
CA ILE A 14 -11.50 0.30 -14.58
C ILE A 14 -11.57 -0.12 -16.04
N GLY A 15 -12.76 -0.52 -16.52
CA GLY A 15 -12.93 -1.16 -17.83
C GLY A 15 -13.26 -0.20 -18.97
N ASP A 16 -13.91 0.92 -18.70
CA ASP A 16 -14.37 1.84 -19.73
C ASP A 16 -13.45 3.06 -19.93
N ALA A 17 -12.49 3.27 -19.00
CA ALA A 17 -11.49 4.33 -19.13
C ALA A 17 -10.35 3.88 -20.07
N ASP A 18 -9.93 4.77 -20.95
CA ASP A 18 -8.73 4.59 -21.74
C ASP A 18 -7.50 5.02 -20.91
N TRP A 19 -6.80 4.05 -20.36
CA TRP A 19 -5.61 4.27 -19.54
C TRP A 19 -4.32 4.43 -20.36
N GLY A 20 -4.36 4.17 -21.68
CA GLY A 20 -3.18 4.15 -22.52
C GLY A 20 -2.20 3.04 -22.15
N GLU A 21 -0.93 3.22 -22.55
CA GLU A 21 0.15 2.29 -22.18
C GLU A 21 0.71 2.69 -20.82
N LEU A 22 0.68 1.76 -19.85
CA LEU A 22 1.13 1.95 -18.48
C LEU A 22 2.15 0.88 -18.08
N ASP A 23 3.27 1.28 -17.48
CA ASP A 23 4.20 0.37 -16.83
C ASP A 23 3.64 -0.17 -15.52
N TYR A 24 2.96 0.69 -14.76
CA TYR A 24 2.34 0.38 -13.47
C TYR A 24 0.95 0.99 -13.38
N PHE A 25 0.01 0.21 -12.87
CA PHE A 25 -1.33 0.66 -12.53
C PHE A 25 -1.56 0.48 -11.02
N ILE A 26 -1.56 1.59 -10.28
CA ILE A 26 -1.68 1.60 -8.83
C ILE A 26 -3.11 1.96 -8.44
N LEU A 27 -3.73 1.09 -7.63
CA LEU A 27 -5.07 1.28 -7.09
C LEU A 27 -4.99 1.62 -5.61
N ASP A 28 -5.37 2.84 -5.25
CA ASP A 28 -5.54 3.25 -3.86
C ASP A 28 -6.92 2.79 -3.38
N THR A 29 -6.92 1.91 -2.38
CA THR A 29 -8.15 1.28 -1.88
C THR A 29 -8.58 1.91 -0.55
N PRO A 30 -9.89 1.93 -0.26
CA PRO A 30 -10.36 2.39 1.05
C PRO A 30 -9.80 1.51 2.18
N PRO A 31 -9.74 2.04 3.41
CA PRO A 31 -9.20 1.29 4.54
C PRO A 31 -10.06 0.06 4.88
N GLY A 32 -9.42 -0.94 5.47
CA GLY A 32 -10.06 -2.17 5.93
C GLY A 32 -10.17 -3.25 4.87
N THR A 33 -11.06 -4.21 5.09
CA THR A 33 -11.28 -5.40 4.24
C THR A 33 -12.72 -5.41 3.71
N SER A 34 -13.07 -4.38 2.94
CA SER A 34 -14.43 -4.21 2.43
C SER A 34 -14.68 -5.00 1.14
N ASP A 35 -15.95 -5.10 0.75
CA ASP A 35 -16.40 -5.72 -0.51
C ASP A 35 -15.74 -5.12 -1.77
N ILE A 36 -15.21 -3.89 -1.67
CA ILE A 36 -14.48 -3.24 -2.77
C ILE A 36 -13.22 -4.03 -3.11
N HIS A 37 -12.47 -4.49 -2.11
CA HIS A 37 -11.26 -5.31 -2.31
C HIS A 37 -11.59 -6.62 -3.04
N LEU A 38 -12.68 -7.29 -2.63
CA LEU A 38 -13.14 -8.50 -3.32
C LEU A 38 -13.58 -8.20 -4.75
N THR A 39 -14.21 -7.06 -4.99
CA THR A 39 -14.62 -6.65 -6.35
C THR A 39 -13.40 -6.40 -7.23
N LEU A 40 -12.34 -5.79 -6.69
CA LEU A 40 -11.09 -5.55 -7.43
C LEU A 40 -10.44 -6.87 -7.88
N VAL A 41 -10.26 -7.83 -6.98
CA VAL A 41 -9.63 -9.12 -7.31
C VAL A 41 -10.50 -9.98 -8.23
N GLN A 42 -11.81 -9.73 -8.28
CA GLN A 42 -12.76 -10.35 -9.22
C GLN A 42 -12.82 -9.64 -10.59
N THR A 43 -12.25 -8.46 -10.70
CA THR A 43 -12.28 -7.65 -11.93
C THR A 43 -10.91 -7.59 -12.59
N LEU A 44 -9.85 -7.63 -11.81
CA LEU A 44 -8.46 -7.49 -12.25
C LEU A 44 -7.59 -8.65 -11.77
N ALA A 45 -6.65 -9.05 -12.62
CA ALA A 45 -5.54 -9.92 -12.25
C ALA A 45 -4.47 -9.10 -11.54
N ILE A 46 -4.63 -8.88 -10.23
CA ILE A 46 -3.76 -8.02 -9.43
C ILE A 46 -2.39 -8.69 -9.24
N THR A 47 -1.33 -8.02 -9.65
CA THR A 47 0.05 -8.51 -9.54
C THR A 47 0.47 -8.76 -8.10
N GLY A 48 0.11 -7.85 -7.21
CA GLY A 48 0.40 -7.96 -5.79
C GLY A 48 -0.18 -6.78 -5.00
N ALA A 49 -0.20 -6.92 -3.69
CA ALA A 49 -0.70 -5.89 -2.78
C ALA A 49 0.42 -5.31 -1.92
N VAL A 50 0.38 -4.00 -1.72
CA VAL A 50 1.20 -3.29 -0.74
C VAL A 50 0.30 -2.92 0.44
N ILE A 51 0.70 -3.32 1.64
CA ILE A 51 -0.06 -3.03 2.86
C ILE A 51 0.57 -1.84 3.57
N VAL A 52 -0.21 -0.80 3.81
CA VAL A 52 0.24 0.41 4.49
C VAL A 52 -0.38 0.47 5.88
N SER A 53 0.44 0.62 6.91
CA SER A 53 -0.02 0.72 8.29
C SER A 53 0.83 1.70 9.10
N ARG A 54 0.34 2.03 10.29
CA ARG A 54 1.09 2.76 11.33
C ARG A 54 1.64 1.76 12.34
N PRO A 55 2.70 2.12 13.10
CA PRO A 55 3.28 1.21 14.11
C PRO A 55 2.37 0.93 15.32
N GLN A 56 1.19 1.57 15.42
CA GLN A 56 0.25 1.43 16.52
C GLN A 56 -0.49 0.08 16.48
N GLN A 57 -0.64 -0.60 17.61
CA GLN A 57 -1.19 -1.96 17.72
C GLN A 57 -2.56 -2.15 17.04
N GLY A 58 -3.48 -1.19 17.18
CA GLY A 58 -4.79 -1.26 16.51
C GLY A 58 -4.67 -1.28 14.98
N ALA A 59 -3.78 -0.45 14.41
CA ALA A 59 -3.52 -0.41 12.97
C ALA A 59 -2.82 -1.70 12.48
N LEU A 60 -1.93 -2.26 13.28
CA LEU A 60 -1.25 -3.53 12.97
C LEU A 60 -2.23 -4.71 12.94
N ALA A 61 -3.24 -4.71 13.80
CA ALA A 61 -4.29 -5.73 13.78
C ALA A 61 -5.09 -5.68 12.46
N ASP A 62 -5.38 -4.49 11.95
CA ASP A 62 -6.08 -4.33 10.68
C ASP A 62 -5.18 -4.66 9.48
N ALA A 63 -3.90 -4.30 9.53
CA ALA A 63 -2.92 -4.71 8.52
C ALA A 63 -2.80 -6.24 8.44
N ARG A 64 -2.76 -6.94 9.57
CA ARG A 64 -2.77 -8.40 9.64
C ARG A 64 -4.01 -9.01 8.97
N LYS A 65 -5.20 -8.43 9.22
CA LYS A 65 -6.44 -8.86 8.53
C LYS A 65 -6.34 -8.66 7.02
N GLY A 66 -5.79 -7.53 6.57
CA GLY A 66 -5.56 -7.24 5.15
C GLY A 66 -4.63 -8.27 4.50
N ILE A 67 -3.50 -8.57 5.12
CA ILE A 67 -2.57 -9.60 4.64
C ILE A 67 -3.30 -10.95 4.52
N ASN A 68 -3.98 -11.39 5.58
CA ASN A 68 -4.70 -12.66 5.59
C ASN A 68 -5.82 -12.72 4.54
N MET A 69 -6.49 -11.59 4.27
CA MET A 69 -7.52 -11.53 3.23
C MET A 69 -6.92 -11.78 1.83
N TYR A 70 -5.81 -11.13 1.51
CA TYR A 70 -5.18 -11.27 0.20
C TYR A 70 -4.49 -12.63 0.02
N THR A 71 -3.87 -13.17 1.08
CA THR A 71 -3.16 -14.46 1.04
C THR A 71 -4.05 -15.67 1.21
N ASN A 72 -5.35 -15.48 1.45
CA ASN A 72 -6.32 -16.55 1.52
C ASN A 72 -6.34 -17.35 0.21
N ASP A 73 -6.44 -18.67 0.29
CA ASP A 73 -6.43 -19.59 -0.86
C ASP A 73 -7.44 -19.24 -1.97
N LYS A 74 -8.56 -18.62 -1.60
CA LYS A 74 -9.60 -18.20 -2.56
C LYS A 74 -9.26 -16.91 -3.29
N VAL A 75 -8.44 -16.05 -2.71
CA VAL A 75 -8.04 -14.74 -3.26
C VAL A 75 -6.66 -14.83 -3.88
N ASN A 76 -5.71 -15.39 -3.16
CA ASN A 76 -4.36 -15.72 -3.59
C ASN A 76 -3.63 -14.57 -4.32
N VAL A 77 -3.69 -13.37 -3.74
CA VAL A 77 -2.93 -12.21 -4.20
C VAL A 77 -1.66 -12.10 -3.38
N PRO A 78 -0.47 -12.11 -3.99
CA PRO A 78 0.79 -11.97 -3.28
C PRO A 78 0.90 -10.63 -2.56
N ILE A 79 1.51 -10.63 -1.38
CA ILE A 79 1.89 -9.40 -0.68
C ILE A 79 3.30 -9.00 -1.12
N LEU A 80 3.43 -7.86 -1.80
CA LEU A 80 4.72 -7.30 -2.18
C LEU A 80 5.50 -6.80 -0.97
N GLY A 81 4.79 -6.34 0.04
CA GLY A 81 5.37 -5.99 1.33
C GLY A 81 4.50 -5.03 2.14
N LEU A 82 5.05 -4.65 3.29
CA LEU A 82 4.44 -3.77 4.29
C LEU A 82 5.16 -2.42 4.30
N VAL A 83 4.43 -1.33 4.41
CA VAL A 83 4.94 0.03 4.57
C VAL A 83 4.56 0.53 5.96
N GLU A 84 5.54 1.02 6.70
CA GLU A 84 5.28 1.72 7.96
C GLU A 84 5.15 3.22 7.71
N ASN A 85 3.93 3.70 7.64
CA ASN A 85 3.65 5.12 7.54
C ASN A 85 3.58 5.76 8.93
N MET A 86 3.89 7.04 9.04
CA MET A 86 3.93 7.77 10.31
C MET A 86 4.89 7.12 11.33
N SER A 87 6.03 6.61 10.86
CA SER A 87 6.99 5.85 11.67
C SER A 87 7.57 6.67 12.80
N TRP A 88 7.92 7.91 12.53
CA TRP A 88 8.42 8.88 13.52
C TRP A 88 8.12 10.30 13.08
N PHE A 89 8.16 11.22 14.00
CA PHE A 89 8.12 12.65 13.75
C PHE A 89 9.51 13.25 13.85
N THR A 90 9.88 14.09 12.87
CA THR A 90 11.11 14.88 12.89
C THR A 90 10.76 16.36 12.83
N PRO A 91 11.01 17.14 13.89
CA PRO A 91 10.84 18.59 13.88
C PRO A 91 11.80 19.26 12.88
N ALA A 92 11.36 20.34 12.25
CA ALA A 92 12.21 21.09 11.31
C ALA A 92 13.47 21.67 11.97
N GLU A 93 13.34 22.07 13.23
CA GLU A 93 14.42 22.66 14.03
C GLU A 93 15.44 21.61 14.53
N LEU A 94 15.07 20.34 14.55
CA LEU A 94 15.88 19.23 15.05
C LEU A 94 15.85 18.06 14.07
N PRO A 95 16.44 18.19 12.87
CA PRO A 95 16.31 17.22 11.77
C PRO A 95 16.91 15.84 12.08
N GLU A 96 17.82 15.77 13.05
CA GLU A 96 18.43 14.50 13.49
C GLU A 96 17.59 13.74 14.55
N ASN A 97 16.55 14.40 15.11
CA ASN A 97 15.76 13.80 16.17
C ASN A 97 14.54 13.06 15.63
N LYS A 98 14.30 11.87 16.17
CA LYS A 98 13.14 11.03 15.85
C LYS A 98 12.27 10.82 17.07
N TYR A 99 11.01 11.19 16.96
CA TYR A 99 10.00 11.01 18.02
C TYR A 99 8.96 9.99 17.55
N TYR A 100 8.85 8.88 18.26
CA TYR A 100 7.97 7.76 17.90
C TYR A 100 6.59 7.94 18.53
N LEU A 101 5.74 8.75 17.90
CA LEU A 101 4.42 9.14 18.43
C LEU A 101 3.42 7.98 18.49
N PHE A 102 3.54 7.02 17.58
CA PHE A 102 2.62 5.89 17.43
C PHE A 102 3.24 4.53 17.77
N GLY A 103 4.39 4.52 18.41
CA GLY A 103 5.18 3.31 18.65
C GLY A 103 6.39 3.20 17.72
N LYS A 104 7.24 2.24 17.99
CA LYS A 104 8.51 2.06 17.28
C LYS A 104 8.53 0.70 16.59
N GLU A 105 8.83 0.69 15.30
CA GLU A 105 9.08 -0.51 14.49
C GLU A 105 7.95 -1.56 14.51
N GLY A 106 6.69 -1.15 14.74
CA GLY A 106 5.57 -2.08 14.84
C GLY A 106 5.29 -2.82 13.53
N CYS A 107 5.38 -2.12 12.40
CA CYS A 107 5.21 -2.76 11.09
C CYS A 107 6.41 -3.66 10.73
N LYS A 108 7.61 -3.36 11.19
CA LYS A 108 8.78 -4.23 11.01
C LYS A 108 8.57 -5.57 11.72
N GLN A 109 8.12 -5.54 12.97
CA GLN A 109 7.80 -6.75 13.72
C GLN A 109 6.70 -7.56 13.03
N LEU A 110 5.63 -6.90 12.57
CA LEU A 110 4.56 -7.55 11.83
C LEU A 110 5.04 -8.15 10.51
N ALA A 111 5.92 -7.47 9.79
CA ALA A 111 6.51 -7.97 8.55
C ALA A 111 7.31 -9.26 8.78
N GLU A 112 8.11 -9.30 9.85
CA GLU A 112 8.85 -10.49 10.26
C GLU A 112 7.91 -11.64 10.65
N GLU A 113 6.88 -11.38 11.47
CA GLU A 113 5.89 -12.38 11.87
C GLU A 113 5.10 -12.97 10.70
N MET A 114 4.75 -12.13 9.72
CA MET A 114 3.96 -12.53 8.55
C MET A 114 4.83 -13.01 7.38
N ASN A 115 6.16 -13.00 7.55
CA ASN A 115 7.13 -13.35 6.52
C ASN A 115 6.92 -12.57 5.20
N VAL A 116 6.70 -11.26 5.32
CA VAL A 116 6.59 -10.32 4.20
C VAL A 116 7.67 -9.25 4.28
N PRO A 117 8.15 -8.69 3.15
CA PRO A 117 9.15 -7.62 3.19
C PRO A 117 8.62 -6.35 3.86
N LEU A 118 9.47 -5.63 4.60
CA LEU A 118 9.24 -4.22 4.93
C LEU A 118 9.79 -3.39 3.77
N LEU A 119 8.92 -2.67 3.07
CA LEU A 119 9.26 -1.89 1.87
C LEU A 119 9.85 -0.53 2.19
N GLY A 120 9.44 0.07 3.30
CA GLY A 120 9.91 1.37 3.71
C GLY A 120 9.23 1.90 4.96
N GLN A 121 9.83 2.95 5.52
CA GLN A 121 9.32 3.67 6.68
C GLN A 121 9.23 5.15 6.32
N ILE A 122 8.02 5.71 6.38
CA ILE A 122 7.75 7.09 6.02
C ILE A 122 7.61 7.94 7.29
N PRO A 123 8.45 8.98 7.47
CA PRO A 123 8.35 9.86 8.62
C PRO A 123 7.17 10.82 8.49
N ILE A 124 6.75 11.40 9.62
CA ILE A 124 5.87 12.57 9.66
C ILE A 124 6.76 13.81 9.66
N VAL A 125 6.53 14.70 8.70
CA VAL A 125 7.12 16.05 8.70
C VAL A 125 6.03 17.05 8.31
N GLN A 126 6.14 18.27 8.80
CA GLN A 126 5.12 19.31 8.58
C GLN A 126 4.89 19.58 7.08
N SER A 127 5.95 19.56 6.30
CA SER A 127 5.88 19.80 4.85
C SER A 127 5.04 18.78 4.06
N ILE A 128 4.80 17.58 4.59
CA ILE A 128 3.89 16.61 3.93
C ILE A 128 2.47 17.17 3.88
N CYS A 129 1.98 17.68 4.99
CA CYS A 129 0.63 18.25 5.09
C CYS A 129 0.53 19.49 4.19
N GLU A 130 1.46 20.43 4.31
CA GLU A 130 1.46 21.67 3.53
C GLU A 130 1.54 21.42 2.01
N ASN A 131 2.33 20.44 1.59
CA ASN A 131 2.46 20.06 0.20
C ASN A 131 1.22 19.30 -0.30
N GLY A 132 0.62 18.45 0.53
CA GLY A 132 -0.63 17.76 0.23
C GLY A 132 -1.77 18.73 -0.05
N ASP A 133 -1.93 19.76 0.79
CA ASP A 133 -2.95 20.80 0.63
C ASP A 133 -2.74 21.63 -0.66
N LYS A 134 -1.50 21.79 -1.09
CA LYS A 134 -1.14 22.49 -2.34
C LYS A 134 -1.20 21.60 -3.58
N GLY A 135 -1.49 20.31 -3.43
CA GLY A 135 -1.46 19.34 -4.53
C GLY A 135 -0.06 19.05 -5.07
N THR A 136 0.97 19.32 -4.28
CA THR A 136 2.37 19.05 -4.65
C THR A 136 2.86 17.82 -3.87
N PRO A 137 3.05 16.65 -4.51
CA PRO A 137 3.51 15.46 -3.80
C PRO A 137 4.86 15.67 -3.11
N ALA A 138 4.98 15.22 -1.86
CA ALA A 138 6.22 15.33 -1.08
C ALA A 138 7.40 14.59 -1.74
N ALA A 139 7.10 13.55 -2.54
CA ALA A 139 8.09 12.78 -3.30
C ALA A 139 8.83 13.59 -4.38
N LEU A 140 8.25 14.71 -4.85
CA LEU A 140 8.90 15.56 -5.86
C LEU A 140 10.11 16.34 -5.33
N ASN A 141 10.25 16.46 -4.01
CA ASN A 141 11.44 17.06 -3.41
C ASN A 141 12.40 15.96 -2.95
N GLU A 142 13.20 15.48 -3.89
CA GLU A 142 14.14 14.37 -3.70
C GLU A 142 15.20 14.65 -2.63
N ASP A 143 15.53 15.90 -2.37
CA ASP A 143 16.51 16.30 -1.35
C ASP A 143 15.94 16.26 0.07
N SER A 144 14.63 16.20 0.21
CA SER A 144 13.98 16.13 1.53
C SER A 144 14.06 14.72 2.13
N ILE A 145 13.97 14.64 3.45
CA ILE A 145 13.90 13.35 4.18
C ILE A 145 12.73 12.51 3.69
N THR A 146 11.59 13.14 3.47
CA THR A 146 10.37 12.49 2.96
C THR A 146 10.50 12.07 1.51
N GLY A 147 11.03 12.93 0.65
CA GLY A 147 11.23 12.62 -0.76
C GLY A 147 12.11 11.38 -0.93
N ARG A 148 13.24 11.34 -0.25
CA ARG A 148 14.11 10.15 -0.24
C ARG A 148 13.40 8.89 0.25
N ALA A 149 12.62 9.00 1.32
CA ALA A 149 11.85 7.86 1.85
C ALA A 149 10.81 7.34 0.85
N PHE A 150 10.13 8.21 0.11
CA PHE A 150 9.18 7.81 -0.94
C PHE A 150 9.88 7.20 -2.16
N ILE A 151 11.03 7.73 -2.57
CA ILE A 151 11.83 7.16 -3.68
C ILE A 151 12.31 5.76 -3.31
N GLU A 152 12.92 5.59 -2.15
CA GLU A 152 13.36 4.28 -1.66
C GLU A 152 12.19 3.28 -1.58
N LEU A 153 11.02 3.74 -1.10
CA LEU A 153 9.81 2.93 -1.11
C LEU A 153 9.43 2.50 -2.53
N ALA A 154 9.42 3.42 -3.49
CA ALA A 154 9.07 3.12 -4.87
C ALA A 154 10.03 2.11 -5.49
N GLU A 155 11.34 2.28 -5.30
CA GLU A 155 12.37 1.35 -5.76
C GLU A 155 12.18 -0.05 -5.17
N ASN A 156 11.87 -0.13 -3.86
CA ASN A 156 11.60 -1.40 -3.20
C ASN A 156 10.31 -2.07 -3.72
N VAL A 157 9.26 -1.31 -4.03
CA VAL A 157 8.04 -1.83 -4.65
C VAL A 157 8.35 -2.40 -6.03
N VAL A 158 9.08 -1.67 -6.86
CA VAL A 158 9.51 -2.14 -8.19
C VAL A 158 10.30 -3.45 -8.06
N LYS A 159 11.33 -3.46 -7.23
CA LYS A 159 12.17 -4.65 -6.97
C LYS A 159 11.36 -5.87 -6.51
N GLN A 160 10.41 -5.69 -5.60
CA GLN A 160 9.55 -6.79 -5.14
C GLN A 160 8.56 -7.24 -6.22
N THR A 161 8.08 -6.34 -7.06
CA THR A 161 7.22 -6.65 -8.20
C THR A 161 7.97 -7.49 -9.25
N GLU A 162 9.19 -7.08 -9.59
CA GLU A 162 10.07 -7.83 -10.51
C GLU A 162 10.40 -9.22 -9.97
N LYS A 163 10.80 -9.30 -8.70
CA LYS A 163 11.06 -10.57 -8.02
C LYS A 163 9.84 -11.48 -8.07
N ARG A 164 8.67 -10.97 -7.69
CA ARG A 164 7.41 -11.71 -7.73
C ARG A 164 7.12 -12.22 -9.15
N ASN A 165 7.29 -11.39 -10.17
CA ASN A 165 7.02 -11.76 -11.56
C ASN A 165 8.01 -12.80 -12.10
N ALA A 166 9.25 -12.82 -11.59
CA ALA A 166 10.24 -13.83 -11.94
C ALA A 166 10.02 -15.19 -11.24
N GLU A 167 9.50 -15.16 -10.00
CA GLU A 167 9.40 -16.36 -9.16
C GLU A 167 8.00 -17.01 -9.18
N GLN A 168 6.96 -16.29 -9.59
CA GLN A 168 5.57 -16.75 -9.52
C GLN A 168 4.85 -16.58 -10.84
N ALA A 169 3.92 -17.51 -11.14
CA ALA A 169 3.03 -17.38 -12.28
C ALA A 169 2.17 -16.11 -12.18
N PRO A 170 1.69 -15.56 -13.32
CA PRO A 170 0.73 -14.47 -13.32
C PRO A 170 -0.49 -14.80 -12.47
N THR A 171 -0.99 -13.80 -11.74
CA THR A 171 -2.26 -13.93 -11.00
C THR A 171 -3.43 -14.03 -11.98
N HIS A 172 -4.50 -14.64 -11.53
CA HIS A 172 -5.74 -14.74 -12.28
C HIS A 172 -6.86 -13.99 -11.57
N ILE A 173 -7.85 -13.56 -12.33
CA ILE A 173 -9.10 -13.03 -11.80
C ILE A 173 -9.75 -14.09 -10.90
N VAL A 174 -10.17 -13.69 -9.71
CA VAL A 174 -10.78 -14.58 -8.73
C VAL A 174 -12.21 -14.93 -9.14
N GLU A 175 -12.47 -16.17 -9.49
CA GLU A 175 -13.81 -16.66 -9.77
C GLU A 175 -14.48 -17.16 -8.47
N MET A 176 -15.54 -16.47 -8.05
CA MET A 176 -16.38 -17.00 -6.98
C MET A 176 -17.37 -18.02 -7.56
N LYS A 177 -17.15 -19.28 -7.24
CA LYS A 177 -18.20 -20.29 -7.50
C LYS A 177 -19.45 -19.89 -6.71
N LYS A 178 -20.57 -19.75 -7.42
CA LYS A 178 -21.90 -19.55 -6.85
C LYS A 178 -22.31 -20.70 -5.97
#